data_a15dedc9ff5e5ae40ce4869d89e85e79
#
_entry.id   a15dedc9ff5e5ae40ce4869d89e85e79
#
_cell.length_a   1.000
_cell.length_b   1.000
_cell.length_c   1.000
_cell.angle_alpha   90.00
_cell.angle_beta   90.00
_cell.angle_gamma   90.00
#
_symmetry.space_group_name_H-M   'P 1'
#
loop_
_entity.id
_entity.type
_entity.pdbx_description
1 polymer ?
#
loop_
_entity_poly.entity_id
_entity_poly.type
_entity_poly.pdbx_seq_one_letter_code
_entity_poly.pdbx_strand_id
1 'polypeptide(L)'
;MPLFFYKRPGLVVYVTCGDPDLATTRAVVLAAIEAGADVIELGVPFSDPVADGPVIQRASERALKHGTCLAQVLTLAAEVRQHAQSTGLVVFSYLNPLLRMGMEKFCLVARHAGVDGVLVTDLPVEEASEYLRAMKANDLAPIFLAAPTSPDARLKRIAQASRGFVYAVSRTGVTGARQKLADDAQKLVRRLRRVTKLPVAVGFGISNAEQFAEVAKFADAVVVGSAIVETIERNRGREAAAVGEFVKKLSAVSPQP
;
A
#
# COMPACT_ATOMS: atom_id res chain seq x y z
N MET A 1 -1.85 -3.13 -20.84
CA MET A 1 -1.45 -1.95 -20.06
C MET A 1 -1.04 -2.38 -18.67
N PRO A 2 0.00 -1.82 -18.05
CA PRO A 2 0.28 -2.10 -16.64
C PRO A 2 -0.88 -1.59 -15.79
N LEU A 3 -1.34 -2.39 -14.81
CA LEU A 3 -2.54 -2.09 -14.03
C LEU A 3 -2.34 -0.89 -13.08
N PHE A 4 -1.09 -0.59 -12.65
CA PHE A 4 -0.81 0.41 -11.62
C PHE A 4 0.26 1.44 -11.97
N PHE A 5 1.30 1.07 -12.73
CA PHE A 5 2.45 1.94 -12.91
C PHE A 5 2.66 2.30 -14.37
N TYR A 6 2.47 3.57 -14.72
CA TYR A 6 2.69 4.11 -16.06
C TYR A 6 4.12 4.66 -16.22
N LYS A 7 4.79 4.98 -15.11
CA LYS A 7 6.20 5.41 -15.04
C LYS A 7 6.96 4.54 -14.03
N ARG A 8 8.29 4.52 -14.11
CA ARG A 8 9.16 3.82 -13.16
C ARG A 8 10.27 4.76 -12.68
N PRO A 9 10.56 4.78 -11.39
CA PRO A 9 9.84 4.08 -10.34
C PRO A 9 8.46 4.70 -10.08
N GLY A 10 7.46 3.85 -9.83
CA GLY A 10 6.15 4.29 -9.34
C GLY A 10 6.23 4.72 -7.87
N LEU A 11 5.35 5.61 -7.44
CA LEU A 11 5.20 6.01 -6.04
C LEU A 11 3.87 5.49 -5.48
N VAL A 12 3.97 4.65 -4.46
CA VAL A 12 2.82 4.13 -3.69
C VAL A 12 2.76 4.86 -2.36
N VAL A 13 1.63 5.47 -2.06
CA VAL A 13 1.39 6.21 -0.81
C VAL A 13 0.36 5.49 0.04
N TYR A 14 0.74 5.09 1.25
CA TYR A 14 -0.17 4.52 2.24
C TYR A 14 -0.71 5.59 3.17
N VAL A 15 -2.01 5.51 3.47
CA VAL A 15 -2.68 6.32 4.50
C VAL A 15 -3.55 5.43 5.39
N THR A 16 -3.61 5.71 6.69
CA THR A 16 -4.60 5.10 7.59
C THR A 16 -5.90 5.88 7.46
N CYS A 17 -6.94 5.25 6.92
CA CYS A 17 -8.23 5.91 6.72
C CYS A 17 -8.91 6.24 8.05
N GLY A 18 -9.41 7.47 8.18
CA GLY A 18 -10.03 7.97 9.41
C GLY A 18 -9.06 8.60 10.41
N ASP A 19 -7.78 8.75 10.08
CA ASP A 19 -6.81 9.46 10.90
C ASP A 19 -6.49 10.84 10.30
N PRO A 20 -6.86 11.95 10.96
CA PRO A 20 -7.67 12.08 12.18
C PRO A 20 -9.17 11.82 11.96
N ASP A 21 -9.66 11.97 10.74
CA ASP A 21 -11.04 11.74 10.30
C ASP A 21 -11.09 11.43 8.81
N LEU A 22 -12.25 11.02 8.28
CA LEU A 22 -12.43 10.65 6.88
C LEU A 22 -12.34 11.84 5.92
N ALA A 23 -12.79 13.02 6.33
CA ALA A 23 -12.76 14.22 5.49
C ALA A 23 -11.29 14.67 5.27
N THR A 24 -10.50 14.66 6.34
CA THR A 24 -9.06 14.92 6.29
C THR A 24 -8.34 13.85 5.48
N THR A 25 -8.68 12.57 5.67
CA THR A 25 -8.10 11.48 4.85
C THR A 25 -8.36 11.72 3.36
N ARG A 26 -9.59 12.08 2.99
CA ARG A 26 -9.93 12.41 1.59
C ARG A 26 -9.06 13.53 1.03
N ALA A 27 -8.94 14.64 1.78
CA ALA A 27 -8.11 15.77 1.37
C ALA A 27 -6.62 15.38 1.20
N VAL A 28 -6.08 14.59 2.13
CA VAL A 28 -4.72 14.05 2.09
C VAL A 28 -4.51 13.17 0.85
N VAL A 29 -5.43 12.26 0.57
CA VAL A 29 -5.37 11.36 -0.58
C VAL A 29 -5.36 12.16 -1.88
N LEU A 30 -6.26 13.12 -2.05
CA LEU A 30 -6.31 13.96 -3.25
C LEU A 30 -5.03 14.79 -3.41
N ALA A 31 -4.51 15.39 -2.35
CA ALA A 31 -3.25 16.11 -2.38
C ALA A 31 -2.04 15.22 -2.74
N ALA A 32 -2.01 13.98 -2.25
CA ALA A 32 -0.98 13.01 -2.62
C ALA A 32 -1.05 12.63 -4.11
N ILE A 33 -2.25 12.46 -4.66
CA ILE A 33 -2.48 12.16 -6.08
C ILE A 33 -2.02 13.34 -6.95
N GLU A 34 -2.43 14.55 -6.63
CA GLU A 34 -2.01 15.77 -7.32
C GLU A 34 -0.48 15.97 -7.28
N ALA A 35 0.15 15.57 -6.18
CA ALA A 35 1.59 15.63 -6.01
C ALA A 35 2.36 14.50 -6.73
N GLY A 36 1.67 13.55 -7.38
CA GLY A 36 2.26 12.55 -8.26
C GLY A 36 2.33 11.13 -7.69
N ALA A 37 1.50 10.77 -6.70
CA ALA A 37 1.32 9.38 -6.30
C ALA A 37 0.66 8.58 -7.44
N ASP A 38 1.24 7.44 -7.80
CA ASP A 38 0.71 6.53 -8.82
C ASP A 38 -0.35 5.59 -8.24
N VAL A 39 -0.17 5.20 -6.97
CA VAL A 39 -1.06 4.29 -6.24
C VAL A 39 -1.30 4.83 -4.82
N ILE A 40 -2.53 4.74 -4.37
CA ILE A 40 -2.90 4.99 -2.97
C ILE A 40 -3.31 3.68 -2.31
N GLU A 41 -2.67 3.36 -1.20
CA GLU A 41 -3.08 2.28 -0.30
C GLU A 41 -3.97 2.86 0.80
N LEU A 42 -5.25 2.49 0.76
CA LEU A 42 -6.26 2.88 1.73
C LEU A 42 -6.25 1.88 2.91
N GLY A 43 -5.53 2.22 3.97
CA GLY A 43 -5.39 1.40 5.16
C GLY A 43 -6.68 1.36 5.98
N VAL A 44 -7.24 0.17 6.12
CA VAL A 44 -8.40 -0.07 6.99
C VAL A 44 -7.93 -0.17 8.43
N PRO A 45 -8.39 0.71 9.34
CA PRO A 45 -7.95 0.64 10.73
C PRO A 45 -8.45 -0.65 11.38
N PHE A 46 -7.57 -1.27 12.16
CA PHE A 46 -7.84 -2.55 12.82
C PHE A 46 -7.35 -2.53 14.27
N SER A 47 -8.06 -3.23 15.17
CA SER A 47 -7.77 -3.24 16.62
C SER A 47 -6.53 -4.03 16.98
N ASP A 48 -6.17 -5.05 16.16
CA ASP A 48 -5.11 -6.00 16.46
C ASP A 48 -4.03 -6.00 15.36
N PRO A 49 -3.36 -4.85 15.11
CA PRO A 49 -2.54 -4.60 13.93
C PRO A 49 -1.13 -5.18 14.08
N VAL A 50 -1.02 -6.53 14.18
CA VAL A 50 0.22 -7.28 14.47
C VAL A 50 1.33 -7.11 13.43
N ALA A 51 0.98 -6.72 12.20
CA ALA A 51 1.93 -6.50 11.12
C ALA A 51 2.42 -5.04 11.05
N ASP A 52 1.77 -4.11 11.78
CA ASP A 52 2.04 -2.68 11.68
C ASP A 52 3.05 -2.19 12.70
N GLY A 53 3.82 -1.18 12.30
CA GLY A 53 4.70 -0.45 13.21
C GLY A 53 3.94 0.56 14.10
N PRO A 54 4.59 1.08 15.16
CA PRO A 54 3.94 1.90 16.19
C PRO A 54 3.28 3.18 15.63
N VAL A 55 3.78 3.75 14.54
CA VAL A 55 3.20 4.93 13.89
C VAL A 55 1.82 4.61 13.30
N ILE A 56 1.73 3.51 12.56
CA ILE A 56 0.48 3.05 11.93
C ILE A 56 -0.50 2.55 13.01
N GLN A 57 -0.01 1.86 14.04
CA GLN A 57 -0.84 1.43 15.18
C GLN A 57 -1.53 2.62 15.85
N ARG A 58 -0.80 3.69 16.19
CA ARG A 58 -1.41 4.90 16.77
C ARG A 58 -2.42 5.57 15.85
N ALA A 59 -2.17 5.58 14.54
CA ALA A 59 -3.12 6.10 13.56
C ALA A 59 -4.41 5.28 13.52
N SER A 60 -4.29 3.94 13.52
CA SER A 60 -5.43 3.00 13.61
C SER A 60 -6.22 3.21 14.88
N GLU A 61 -5.57 3.37 16.04
CA GLU A 61 -6.24 3.67 17.31
C GLU A 61 -7.05 4.98 17.24
N ARG A 62 -6.51 6.05 16.62
CA ARG A 62 -7.23 7.32 16.44
C ARG A 62 -8.43 7.15 15.53
N ALA A 63 -8.27 6.48 14.39
CA ALA A 63 -9.33 6.23 13.44
C ALA A 63 -10.47 5.39 14.05
N LEU A 64 -10.14 4.35 14.83
CA LEU A 64 -11.12 3.49 15.49
C LEU A 64 -11.92 4.24 16.57
N LYS A 65 -11.35 5.23 17.26
CA LYS A 65 -12.07 6.07 18.23
C LYS A 65 -13.21 6.87 17.56
N HIS A 66 -13.09 7.17 16.27
CA HIS A 66 -14.11 7.83 15.47
C HIS A 66 -15.05 6.84 14.76
N GLY A 67 -14.91 5.54 15.03
CA GLY A 67 -15.76 4.49 14.46
C GLY A 67 -15.45 4.15 13.01
N THR A 68 -14.29 4.56 12.47
CA THR A 68 -13.93 4.24 11.09
C THR A 68 -13.86 2.74 10.87
N CYS A 69 -14.52 2.26 9.82
CA CYS A 69 -14.60 0.85 9.47
C CYS A 69 -14.46 0.64 7.95
N LEU A 70 -14.33 -0.63 7.54
CA LEU A 70 -14.14 -1.01 6.13
C LEU A 70 -15.20 -0.42 5.20
N ALA A 71 -16.47 -0.38 5.60
CA ALA A 71 -17.54 0.18 4.77
C ALA A 71 -17.31 1.66 4.44
N GLN A 72 -16.87 2.44 5.41
CA GLN A 72 -16.54 3.86 5.22
C GLN A 72 -15.28 4.05 4.37
N VAL A 73 -14.29 3.16 4.49
CA VAL A 73 -13.11 3.17 3.60
C VAL A 73 -13.51 2.92 2.15
N LEU A 74 -14.46 2.01 1.89
CA LEU A 74 -14.98 1.78 0.54
C LEU A 74 -15.78 2.97 0.01
N THR A 75 -16.55 3.66 0.87
CA THR A 75 -17.22 4.92 0.51
C THR A 75 -16.18 5.99 0.12
N LEU A 76 -15.15 6.15 0.92
CA LEU A 76 -14.04 7.07 0.62
C LEU A 76 -13.35 6.72 -0.72
N ALA A 77 -13.14 5.43 -1.00
CA ALA A 77 -12.57 4.99 -2.27
C ALA A 77 -13.44 5.44 -3.47
N ALA A 78 -14.76 5.30 -3.36
CA ALA A 78 -15.69 5.74 -4.39
C ALA A 78 -15.65 7.27 -4.61
N GLU A 79 -15.56 8.05 -3.54
CA GLU A 79 -15.41 9.51 -3.63
C GLU A 79 -14.07 9.91 -4.28
N VAL A 80 -12.97 9.26 -3.90
CA VAL A 80 -11.65 9.51 -4.51
C VAL A 80 -11.66 9.15 -5.99
N ARG A 81 -12.27 8.02 -6.37
CA ARG A 81 -12.37 7.57 -7.77
C ARG A 81 -13.07 8.58 -8.68
N GLN A 82 -14.03 9.32 -8.19
CA GLN A 82 -14.70 10.38 -8.97
C GLN A 82 -13.75 11.50 -9.41
N HIS A 83 -12.68 11.74 -8.63
CA HIS A 83 -11.69 12.81 -8.88
C HIS A 83 -10.38 12.29 -9.50
N ALA A 84 -10.08 11.00 -9.35
CA ALA A 84 -8.79 10.41 -9.75
C ALA A 84 -9.00 9.10 -10.50
N GLN A 85 -9.30 9.19 -11.80
CA GLN A 85 -9.68 8.04 -12.63
C GLN A 85 -8.50 7.12 -12.99
N SER A 86 -7.29 7.65 -13.06
CA SER A 86 -6.08 6.92 -13.48
C SER A 86 -5.21 6.43 -12.34
N THR A 87 -5.39 6.95 -11.11
CA THR A 87 -4.60 6.52 -9.94
C THR A 87 -5.04 5.15 -9.46
N GLY A 88 -4.10 4.25 -9.19
CA GLY A 88 -4.40 2.95 -8.59
C GLY A 88 -4.94 3.11 -7.16
N LEU A 89 -6.06 2.47 -6.84
CA LEU A 89 -6.61 2.42 -5.49
C LEU A 89 -6.52 0.99 -4.96
N VAL A 90 -5.80 0.82 -3.87
CA VAL A 90 -5.61 -0.48 -3.20
C VAL A 90 -6.18 -0.41 -1.79
N VAL A 91 -7.06 -1.34 -1.45
CA VAL A 91 -7.46 -1.55 -0.05
C VAL A 91 -6.37 -2.36 0.64
N PHE A 92 -5.81 -1.78 1.71
CA PHE A 92 -4.83 -2.42 2.56
C PHE A 92 -5.49 -2.79 3.89
N SER A 93 -5.59 -4.07 4.20
CA SER A 93 -6.38 -4.55 5.34
C SER A 93 -5.79 -5.81 5.99
N TYR A 94 -6.35 -6.15 7.13
CA TYR A 94 -6.29 -7.48 7.72
C TYR A 94 -7.46 -8.34 7.22
N LEU A 95 -7.38 -9.65 7.38
CA LEU A 95 -8.39 -10.58 6.87
C LEU A 95 -9.73 -10.44 7.60
N ASN A 96 -9.70 -10.26 8.92
CA ASN A 96 -10.92 -10.25 9.74
C ASN A 96 -11.95 -9.17 9.34
N PRO A 97 -11.61 -7.90 9.03
CA PRO A 97 -12.57 -6.94 8.50
C PRO A 97 -13.27 -7.40 7.22
N LEU A 98 -12.56 -8.10 6.32
CA LEU A 98 -13.12 -8.63 5.08
C LEU A 98 -14.10 -9.76 5.36
N LEU A 99 -13.71 -10.72 6.22
CA LEU A 99 -14.57 -11.85 6.61
C LEU A 99 -15.85 -11.38 7.32
N ARG A 100 -15.75 -10.35 8.17
CA ARG A 100 -16.90 -9.76 8.84
C ARG A 100 -17.91 -9.14 7.87
N MET A 101 -17.45 -8.56 6.77
CA MET A 101 -18.33 -8.05 5.70
C MET A 101 -18.88 -9.18 4.83
N GLY A 102 -18.19 -10.29 4.75
CA GLY A 102 -18.36 -11.39 3.80
C GLY A 102 -17.53 -11.18 2.55
N MET A 103 -16.69 -12.16 2.20
CA MET A 103 -15.67 -12.04 1.14
C MET A 103 -16.26 -11.63 -0.21
N GLU A 104 -17.33 -12.30 -0.64
CA GLU A 104 -18.00 -11.99 -1.92
C GLU A 104 -18.60 -10.58 -1.93
N LYS A 105 -19.32 -10.22 -0.84
CA LYS A 105 -19.89 -8.87 -0.68
C LYS A 105 -18.81 -7.80 -0.68
N PHE A 106 -17.71 -8.03 0.03
CA PHE A 106 -16.58 -7.11 0.04
C PHE A 106 -16.04 -6.87 -1.37
N CYS A 107 -15.73 -7.94 -2.11
CA CYS A 107 -15.18 -7.82 -3.45
C CYS A 107 -16.13 -7.08 -4.41
N LEU A 108 -17.44 -7.38 -4.34
CA LEU A 108 -18.46 -6.70 -5.14
C LEU A 108 -18.51 -5.20 -4.83
N VAL A 109 -18.59 -4.82 -3.54
CA VAL A 109 -18.64 -3.41 -3.12
C VAL A 109 -17.32 -2.69 -3.43
N ALA A 110 -16.16 -3.32 -3.21
CA ALA A 110 -14.86 -2.76 -3.53
C ALA A 110 -14.74 -2.46 -5.05
N ARG A 111 -15.18 -3.38 -5.90
CA ARG A 111 -15.19 -3.17 -7.35
C ARG A 111 -16.07 -1.98 -7.74
N HIS A 112 -17.29 -1.88 -7.21
CA HIS A 112 -18.18 -0.75 -7.47
C HIS A 112 -17.64 0.58 -6.93
N ALA A 113 -16.89 0.54 -5.83
CA ALA A 113 -16.20 1.71 -5.28
C ALA A 113 -14.98 2.14 -6.12
N GLY A 114 -14.65 1.42 -7.19
CA GLY A 114 -13.51 1.74 -8.05
C GLY A 114 -12.16 1.33 -7.48
N VAL A 115 -12.13 0.38 -6.54
CA VAL A 115 -10.90 -0.25 -6.05
C VAL A 115 -10.31 -1.12 -7.17
N ASP A 116 -9.00 -1.05 -7.37
CA ASP A 116 -8.28 -1.83 -8.38
C ASP A 116 -7.65 -3.10 -7.79
N GLY A 117 -7.24 -3.04 -6.54
CA GLY A 117 -6.57 -4.16 -5.88
C GLY A 117 -6.76 -4.20 -4.37
N VAL A 118 -6.40 -5.33 -3.80
CA VAL A 118 -6.49 -5.57 -2.35
C VAL A 118 -5.23 -6.27 -1.86
N LEU A 119 -4.71 -5.78 -0.75
CA LEU A 119 -3.62 -6.39 0.00
C LEU A 119 -4.12 -6.76 1.39
N VAL A 120 -4.01 -8.03 1.74
CA VAL A 120 -4.36 -8.56 3.07
C VAL A 120 -3.08 -9.01 3.77
N THR A 121 -2.73 -8.34 4.87
CA THR A 121 -1.40 -8.47 5.50
C THR A 121 -1.18 -9.80 6.20
N ASP A 122 -2.22 -10.39 6.74
CA ASP A 122 -2.23 -11.61 7.55
C ASP A 122 -2.82 -12.84 6.81
N LEU A 123 -3.05 -12.73 5.49
CA LEU A 123 -3.50 -13.86 4.67
C LEU A 123 -2.31 -14.48 3.91
N PRO A 124 -1.79 -15.65 4.33
CA PRO A 124 -0.75 -16.33 3.60
C PRO A 124 -1.28 -16.89 2.28
N VAL A 125 -0.43 -16.89 1.25
CA VAL A 125 -0.81 -17.36 -0.09
C VAL A 125 -1.27 -18.82 -0.08
N GLU A 126 -0.86 -19.60 0.91
CA GLU A 126 -1.23 -21.00 1.12
C GLU A 126 -2.72 -21.18 1.43
N GLU A 127 -3.34 -20.20 2.07
CA GLU A 127 -4.74 -20.24 2.54
C GLU A 127 -5.67 -19.34 1.72
N ALA A 128 -5.14 -18.69 0.67
CA ALA A 128 -5.84 -17.64 -0.06
C ALA A 128 -6.85 -18.15 -1.13
N SER A 129 -7.20 -19.43 -1.17
CA SER A 129 -7.99 -20.00 -2.27
C SER A 129 -9.37 -19.34 -2.46
N GLU A 130 -10.09 -19.09 -1.38
CA GLU A 130 -11.40 -18.41 -1.40
C GLU A 130 -11.25 -16.95 -1.81
N TYR A 131 -10.31 -16.24 -1.18
CA TYR A 131 -9.96 -14.87 -1.51
C TYR A 131 -9.63 -14.70 -2.99
N LEU A 132 -8.75 -15.55 -3.55
CA LEU A 132 -8.37 -15.50 -4.96
C LEU A 132 -9.55 -15.73 -5.92
N ARG A 133 -10.47 -16.64 -5.58
CA ARG A 133 -11.70 -16.85 -6.35
C ARG A 133 -12.58 -15.61 -6.38
N ALA A 134 -12.83 -15.01 -5.21
CA ALA A 134 -13.65 -13.81 -5.06
C ALA A 134 -13.03 -12.61 -5.80
N MET A 135 -11.72 -12.41 -5.65
CA MET A 135 -10.97 -11.35 -6.36
C MET A 135 -11.09 -11.51 -7.88
N LYS A 136 -10.88 -12.73 -8.39
CA LYS A 136 -10.99 -13.02 -9.84
C LYS A 136 -12.41 -12.78 -10.38
N ALA A 137 -13.43 -13.19 -9.63
CA ALA A 137 -14.84 -13.01 -10.02
C ALA A 137 -15.24 -11.54 -10.14
N ASN A 138 -14.56 -10.64 -9.41
CA ASN A 138 -14.84 -9.20 -9.39
C ASN A 138 -13.78 -8.36 -10.10
N ASP A 139 -12.86 -8.96 -10.86
CA ASP A 139 -11.75 -8.28 -11.56
C ASP A 139 -10.92 -7.36 -10.65
N LEU A 140 -10.69 -7.77 -9.40
CA LEU A 140 -9.79 -7.11 -8.46
C LEU A 140 -8.40 -7.75 -8.49
N ALA A 141 -7.35 -6.97 -8.30
CA ALA A 141 -5.99 -7.45 -8.24
C ALA A 141 -5.60 -7.90 -6.82
N PRO A 142 -5.37 -9.20 -6.56
CA PRO A 142 -4.77 -9.64 -5.30
C PRO A 142 -3.29 -9.25 -5.27
N ILE A 143 -2.86 -8.58 -4.20
CA ILE A 143 -1.46 -8.17 -3.98
C ILE A 143 -0.95 -8.93 -2.77
N PHE A 144 0.16 -9.65 -2.93
CA PHE A 144 0.76 -10.43 -1.85
C PHE A 144 2.12 -9.90 -1.41
N LEU A 145 2.40 -10.09 -0.13
CA LEU A 145 3.65 -9.73 0.52
C LEU A 145 4.71 -10.82 0.31
N ALA A 146 5.90 -10.41 -0.12
CA ALA A 146 7.09 -11.24 -0.17
C ALA A 146 8.14 -10.70 0.80
N ALA A 147 8.75 -11.57 1.60
CA ALA A 147 9.77 -11.22 2.59
C ALA A 147 11.14 -11.83 2.21
N PRO A 148 12.28 -11.26 2.67
CA PRO A 148 13.60 -11.84 2.46
C PRO A 148 13.72 -13.29 2.95
N THR A 149 12.97 -13.63 3.99
CA THR A 149 12.89 -14.97 4.57
C THR A 149 12.02 -15.96 3.79
N SER A 150 11.28 -15.50 2.77
CA SER A 150 10.43 -16.37 1.96
C SER A 150 11.30 -17.31 1.12
N PRO A 151 11.11 -18.65 1.19
CA PRO A 151 11.79 -19.60 0.29
C PRO A 151 11.41 -19.37 -1.18
N ASP A 152 12.26 -19.78 -2.13
CA ASP A 152 12.01 -19.55 -3.56
C ASP A 152 10.71 -20.21 -4.07
N ALA A 153 10.37 -21.39 -3.55
CA ALA A 153 9.10 -22.05 -3.86
C ALA A 153 7.89 -21.17 -3.44
N ARG A 154 7.98 -20.52 -2.28
CA ARG A 154 6.93 -19.58 -1.81
C ARG A 154 6.91 -18.30 -2.62
N LEU A 155 8.07 -17.74 -3.00
CA LEU A 155 8.13 -16.57 -3.89
C LEU A 155 7.46 -16.86 -5.23
N LYS A 156 7.64 -18.06 -5.80
CA LYS A 156 6.94 -18.49 -7.01
C LYS A 156 5.42 -18.54 -6.82
N ARG A 157 4.93 -19.09 -5.69
CA ARG A 157 3.49 -19.11 -5.38
C ARG A 157 2.92 -17.70 -5.20
N ILE A 158 3.61 -16.83 -4.45
CA ILE A 158 3.26 -15.42 -4.28
C ILE A 158 3.15 -14.73 -5.65
N ALA A 159 4.15 -14.91 -6.50
CA ALA A 159 4.18 -14.31 -7.83
C ALA A 159 3.03 -14.78 -8.73
N GLN A 160 2.68 -16.07 -8.66
CA GLN A 160 1.55 -16.65 -9.42
C GLN A 160 0.18 -16.20 -8.92
N ALA A 161 0.05 -15.97 -7.62
CA ALA A 161 -1.18 -15.54 -6.98
C ALA A 161 -1.40 -14.02 -7.10
N SER A 162 -0.32 -13.25 -7.24
CA SER A 162 -0.40 -11.78 -7.33
C SER A 162 -0.84 -11.33 -8.73
N ARG A 163 -1.51 -10.17 -8.75
CA ARG A 163 -1.86 -9.42 -9.96
C ARG A 163 -1.58 -7.94 -9.71
N GLY A 164 -1.17 -7.23 -10.75
CA GLY A 164 -0.79 -5.82 -10.64
C GLY A 164 0.68 -5.65 -10.24
N PHE A 165 1.03 -5.97 -9.01
CA PHE A 165 2.41 -5.98 -8.54
C PHE A 165 2.62 -6.97 -7.37
N VAL A 166 3.88 -7.28 -7.08
CA VAL A 166 4.28 -8.01 -5.87
C VAL A 166 4.85 -7.00 -4.87
N TYR A 167 4.41 -7.08 -3.63
CA TYR A 167 4.90 -6.20 -2.57
C TYR A 167 6.08 -6.84 -1.83
N ALA A 168 7.28 -6.33 -2.03
CA ALA A 168 8.48 -6.76 -1.31
C ALA A 168 8.62 -5.96 -0.01
N VAL A 169 8.46 -6.63 1.13
CA VAL A 169 8.67 -6.03 2.44
C VAL A 169 10.08 -6.32 2.93
N SER A 170 10.71 -5.34 3.59
CA SER A 170 11.93 -5.55 4.35
C SER A 170 11.63 -5.31 5.82
N ARG A 171 12.04 -6.22 6.71
CA ARG A 171 11.86 -6.03 8.15
C ARG A 171 12.78 -4.91 8.64
N THR A 172 12.17 -3.83 9.12
CA THR A 172 12.85 -2.85 9.97
C THR A 172 12.70 -3.32 11.42
N GLY A 173 13.78 -3.70 12.07
CA GLY A 173 13.63 -4.19 13.45
C GLY A 173 14.84 -3.99 14.37
N VAL A 174 15.99 -3.47 13.90
CA VAL A 174 17.15 -3.22 14.77
C VAL A 174 18.01 -2.07 14.25
N THR A 175 18.40 -1.21 15.18
CA THR A 175 19.32 -0.09 15.02
C THR A 175 20.65 -0.53 14.38
N GLY A 176 21.13 0.20 13.38
CA GLY A 176 22.40 -0.05 12.67
C GLY A 176 22.30 -0.71 11.29
N ALA A 177 21.10 -0.94 10.77
CA ALA A 177 20.85 -1.86 9.68
C ALA A 177 20.34 -1.22 8.37
N ARG A 178 20.36 0.11 8.18
CA ARG A 178 19.77 0.74 6.96
C ARG A 178 20.41 0.22 5.66
N GLN A 179 21.74 0.14 5.59
CA GLN A 179 22.44 -0.39 4.42
C GLN A 179 22.11 -1.88 4.19
N LYS A 180 22.13 -2.67 5.25
CA LYS A 180 21.77 -4.09 5.20
C LYS A 180 20.34 -4.32 4.75
N LEU A 181 19.39 -3.44 5.13
CA LEU A 181 18.00 -3.50 4.69
C LEU A 181 17.83 -3.23 3.20
N ALA A 182 18.55 -2.25 2.67
CA ALA A 182 18.56 -1.97 1.23
C ALA A 182 19.15 -3.15 0.44
N ASP A 183 20.23 -3.76 0.93
CA ASP A 183 20.86 -4.93 0.31
C ASP A 183 19.92 -6.16 0.33
N ASP A 184 19.22 -6.41 1.43
CA ASP A 184 18.28 -7.52 1.55
C ASP A 184 17.03 -7.31 0.67
N ALA A 185 16.53 -6.08 0.58
CA ALA A 185 15.45 -5.73 -0.35
C ALA A 185 15.90 -5.91 -1.80
N GLN A 186 17.10 -5.45 -2.16
CA GLN A 186 17.65 -5.64 -3.51
C GLN A 186 17.82 -7.12 -3.87
N LYS A 187 18.31 -7.95 -2.93
CA LYS A 187 18.40 -9.41 -3.12
C LYS A 187 17.02 -10.02 -3.34
N LEU A 188 16.02 -9.61 -2.54
CA LEU A 188 14.65 -10.10 -2.68
C LEU A 188 14.05 -9.71 -4.05
N VAL A 189 14.22 -8.48 -4.50
CA VAL A 189 13.78 -8.02 -5.83
C VAL A 189 14.43 -8.87 -6.93
N ARG A 190 15.74 -9.12 -6.84
CA ARG A 190 16.44 -10.01 -7.82
C ARG A 190 15.88 -11.43 -7.82
N ARG A 191 15.54 -11.99 -6.67
CA ARG A 191 14.91 -13.33 -6.56
C ARG A 191 13.51 -13.33 -7.18
N LEU A 192 12.69 -12.31 -6.89
CA LEU A 192 11.34 -12.14 -7.47
C LEU A 192 11.39 -12.02 -9.00
N ARG A 193 12.32 -11.24 -9.56
CA ARG A 193 12.47 -11.09 -11.02
C ARG A 193 12.82 -12.38 -11.76
N ARG A 194 13.30 -13.43 -11.07
CA ARG A 194 13.50 -14.76 -11.65
C ARG A 194 12.20 -15.54 -11.82
N VAL A 195 11.16 -15.21 -11.07
CA VAL A 195 9.89 -15.96 -11.02
C VAL A 195 8.68 -15.17 -11.51
N THR A 196 8.80 -13.85 -11.73
CA THR A 196 7.69 -13.01 -12.22
C THR A 196 8.18 -11.89 -13.13
N LYS A 197 7.27 -11.46 -14.03
CA LYS A 197 7.38 -10.22 -14.81
C LYS A 197 6.53 -9.08 -14.21
N LEU A 198 5.77 -9.35 -13.14
CA LEU A 198 5.02 -8.31 -12.44
C LEU A 198 5.98 -7.26 -11.87
N PRO A 199 5.57 -5.99 -11.84
CA PRO A 199 6.30 -4.97 -11.10
C PRO A 199 6.52 -5.39 -9.64
N VAL A 200 7.67 -5.02 -9.07
CA VAL A 200 7.97 -5.25 -7.66
C VAL A 200 8.01 -3.90 -6.95
N ALA A 201 7.03 -3.67 -6.08
CA ALA A 201 7.00 -2.51 -5.19
C ALA A 201 7.75 -2.83 -3.89
N VAL A 202 8.60 -1.91 -3.44
CA VAL A 202 9.41 -2.11 -2.24
C VAL A 202 9.00 -1.14 -1.16
N GLY A 203 8.63 -1.66 0.02
CA GLY A 203 8.26 -0.90 1.20
C GLY A 203 9.14 -1.23 2.40
N PHE A 204 9.90 -0.22 2.88
CA PHE A 204 10.60 -0.29 4.14
C PHE A 204 11.00 1.12 4.61
N GLY A 205 10.37 1.65 5.64
CA GLY A 205 10.82 2.81 6.40
C GLY A 205 11.40 4.01 5.61
N ILE A 206 10.96 4.20 4.37
CA ILE A 206 11.40 5.31 3.51
C ILE A 206 10.79 6.60 4.04
N SER A 207 11.64 7.56 4.39
CA SER A 207 11.25 8.79 5.06
C SER A 207 11.75 10.06 4.40
N ASN A 208 12.53 9.96 3.31
CA ASN A 208 13.06 11.11 2.57
C ASN A 208 13.36 10.76 1.10
N ALA A 209 13.69 11.78 0.31
CA ALA A 209 13.93 11.68 -1.12
C ALA A 209 15.20 10.87 -1.46
N GLU A 210 16.25 10.95 -0.64
CA GLU A 210 17.48 10.20 -0.85
C GLU A 210 17.24 8.69 -0.73
N GLN A 211 16.50 8.27 0.29
CA GLN A 211 16.13 6.86 0.48
C GLN A 211 15.21 6.37 -0.64
N PHE A 212 14.28 7.22 -1.07
CA PHE A 212 13.44 6.93 -2.22
C PHE A 212 14.29 6.68 -3.47
N ALA A 213 15.25 7.57 -3.77
CA ALA A 213 16.15 7.46 -4.90
C ALA A 213 16.99 6.16 -4.87
N GLU A 214 17.48 5.77 -3.71
CA GLU A 214 18.27 4.53 -3.57
C GLU A 214 17.43 3.28 -3.88
N VAL A 215 16.19 3.23 -3.41
CA VAL A 215 15.29 2.10 -3.70
C VAL A 215 14.85 2.10 -5.16
N ALA A 216 14.60 3.26 -5.71
CA ALA A 216 14.23 3.48 -7.10
C ALA A 216 15.25 2.90 -8.11
N LYS A 217 16.52 2.76 -7.73
CA LYS A 217 17.56 2.17 -8.59
C LYS A 217 17.31 0.69 -8.91
N PHE A 218 16.54 -0.04 -8.07
CA PHE A 218 16.35 -1.48 -8.24
C PHE A 218 14.91 -1.95 -8.15
N ALA A 219 13.98 -1.14 -7.62
CA ALA A 219 12.56 -1.44 -7.53
C ALA A 219 11.77 -0.82 -8.69
N ASP A 220 10.65 -1.43 -9.05
CA ASP A 220 9.74 -0.87 -10.05
C ASP A 220 8.80 0.19 -9.45
N ALA A 221 8.57 0.12 -8.13
CA ALA A 221 7.84 1.12 -7.36
C ALA A 221 8.34 1.17 -5.91
N VAL A 222 8.13 2.30 -5.27
CA VAL A 222 8.54 2.57 -3.90
C VAL A 222 7.31 2.88 -3.06
N VAL A 223 7.16 2.19 -1.93
CA VAL A 223 6.03 2.38 -1.01
C VAL A 223 6.45 3.23 0.18
N VAL A 224 5.69 4.27 0.46
CA VAL A 224 5.91 5.20 1.58
C VAL A 224 4.65 5.22 2.45
N GLY A 225 4.76 4.67 3.65
CA GLY A 225 3.65 4.56 4.60
C GLY A 225 3.90 5.37 5.88
N SER A 226 4.70 4.85 6.79
CA SER A 226 4.90 5.46 8.13
C SER A 226 5.29 6.94 8.09
N ALA A 227 6.09 7.37 7.10
CA ALA A 227 6.46 8.77 6.96
C ALA A 227 5.28 9.67 6.55
N ILE A 228 4.35 9.16 5.74
CA ILE A 228 3.10 9.86 5.40
C ILE A 228 2.23 10.00 6.66
N VAL A 229 2.01 8.90 7.36
CA VAL A 229 1.20 8.88 8.60
C VAL A 229 1.82 9.80 9.67
N GLU A 230 3.12 9.81 9.81
CA GLU A 230 3.83 10.71 10.73
C GLU A 230 3.73 12.17 10.28
N THR A 231 3.74 12.46 8.97
CA THR A 231 3.51 13.80 8.44
C THR A 231 2.09 14.28 8.77
N ILE A 232 1.07 13.43 8.65
CA ILE A 232 -0.30 13.73 9.07
C ILE A 232 -0.33 14.02 10.58
N GLU A 233 0.27 13.15 11.40
CA GLU A 233 0.28 13.29 12.87
C GLU A 233 0.90 14.61 13.33
N ARG A 234 1.97 15.07 12.67
CA ARG A 234 2.74 16.27 13.05
C ARG A 234 2.19 17.60 12.52
N ASN A 235 1.29 17.57 11.54
CA ASN A 235 0.83 18.79 10.85
C ASN A 235 -0.69 19.00 10.96
N ARG A 236 -1.21 18.92 12.19
CA ARG A 236 -2.65 19.09 12.46
C ARG A 236 -3.18 20.44 11.94
N GLY A 237 -4.27 20.36 11.18
CA GLY A 237 -4.89 21.51 10.50
C GLY A 237 -4.24 21.86 9.14
N ARG A 238 -3.15 21.17 8.73
CA ARG A 238 -2.46 21.35 7.47
C ARG A 238 -2.06 20.01 6.82
N GLU A 239 -2.70 18.93 7.20
CA GLU A 239 -2.31 17.57 6.84
C GLU A 239 -2.18 17.37 5.33
N ALA A 240 -3.20 17.80 4.58
CA ALA A 240 -3.22 17.67 3.12
C ALA A 240 -2.08 18.46 2.44
N ALA A 241 -1.85 19.71 2.85
CA ALA A 241 -0.77 20.52 2.31
C ALA A 241 0.60 19.90 2.63
N ALA A 242 0.82 19.48 3.87
CA ALA A 242 2.08 18.89 4.30
C ALA A 242 2.39 17.56 3.58
N VAL A 243 1.37 16.70 3.39
CA VAL A 243 1.53 15.46 2.63
C VAL A 243 1.77 15.75 1.15
N GLY A 244 1.05 16.70 0.54
CA GLY A 244 1.28 17.11 -0.84
C GLY A 244 2.71 17.61 -1.06
N GLU A 245 3.22 18.47 -0.17
CA GLU A 245 4.62 18.95 -0.22
C GLU A 245 5.62 17.80 -0.08
N PHE A 246 5.37 16.85 0.82
CA PHE A 246 6.23 15.69 1.04
C PHE A 246 6.25 14.77 -0.18
N VAL A 247 5.08 14.40 -0.71
CA VAL A 247 4.94 13.55 -1.91
C VAL A 247 5.58 14.20 -3.12
N LYS A 248 5.42 15.52 -3.31
CA LYS A 248 6.05 16.27 -4.40
C LYS A 248 7.57 16.18 -4.35
N LYS A 249 8.19 16.23 -3.16
CA LYS A 249 9.64 16.05 -3.01
C LYS A 249 10.10 14.65 -3.41
N LEU A 250 9.28 13.60 -3.15
CA LEU A 250 9.59 12.24 -3.56
C LEU A 250 9.43 12.05 -5.07
N SER A 251 8.33 12.54 -5.64
CA SER A 251 8.04 12.39 -7.07
C SER A 251 9.02 13.15 -7.96
N ALA A 252 9.62 14.26 -7.48
CA ALA A 252 10.64 15.03 -8.21
C ALA A 252 11.95 14.26 -8.42
N VAL A 253 12.22 13.21 -7.64
CA VAL A 253 13.41 12.35 -7.76
C VAL A 253 13.21 11.24 -8.79
N SER A 254 11.97 10.93 -9.16
CA SER A 254 11.66 10.00 -10.26
C SER A 254 12.19 10.60 -11.57
N PRO A 255 12.99 9.85 -12.37
CA PRO A 255 13.33 10.30 -13.72
C PRO A 255 12.03 10.60 -14.46
N GLN A 256 11.91 11.83 -14.93
CA GLN A 256 10.83 12.20 -15.86
C GLN A 256 10.96 11.32 -17.12
N PRO A 257 9.84 10.88 -17.74
CA PRO A 257 9.88 10.04 -18.94
C PRO A 257 10.61 10.68 -20.09
#